data_b1a839524ee19b047345a68f38db6ff7
#
_entry.id   b1a839524ee19b047345a68f38db6ff7
#
_cell.length_a   1.000
_cell.length_b   1.000
_cell.length_c   1.000
_cell.angle_alpha   90.00
_cell.angle_beta   90.00
_cell.angle_gamma   90.00
#
_symmetry.space_group_name_H-M   'P 1'
#
loop_
_entity.id
_entity.type
_entity.pdbx_description
1 polymer ?
#
loop_
_entity_poly.entity_id
_entity_poly.type
_entity_poly.pdbx_seq_one_letter_code
_entity_poly.pdbx_strand_id
1 'polypeptide(L)'
;MGLIFKVKIMLNIQEIREQFPILTQKVNDKPLVYLDNAASSQKPLMVIKKWEEYYQTINANVHRGIHTLSQLATEEMELSRQKIQKFINAKYSHEIIFTRGTTESINLISYSITPLIKAGDEIVISHLEHHSNIVPWQMLCERTGAVLKVIPMDENGILQLDFLDKNLSEKTKIVAVNQVSNALGIINPINEIIAKTRANSPAYIIIDGAQSVPHFKIDVQELDCDFFVFSGHKMYAPMGTGILYGKENVLDKLSPFHGGGEMIKTCTFEKTTYADLPFRFEAGTPNVGGNIALGTAVDFIENIGHSSIKEHETALLDYAQKKLTEIDSLKIYGEKAPRTGVVSFNLNGNFIASDVGMILDKLGIAVRTGHHCTQPIMNFFEISGTIRASFAVYNTFEEIDSLIEGVKKAQKMLM
;
A
#
# COMPACT_ATOMS: atom_id res chain seq x y z
N MET A 1 -32.51 28.95 -8.73
CA MET A 1 -31.22 28.42 -9.15
C MET A 1 -30.20 28.91 -8.15
N GLY A 2 -30.06 28.20 -7.02
CA GLY A 2 -29.22 28.59 -5.89
C GLY A 2 -27.84 27.98 -6.05
N LEU A 3 -26.84 28.84 -6.25
CA LEU A 3 -25.43 28.48 -6.13
C LEU A 3 -25.15 28.10 -4.63
N ILE A 4 -25.11 26.83 -4.35
CA ILE A 4 -24.56 26.33 -3.07
C ILE A 4 -23.05 26.53 -3.16
N PHE A 5 -22.55 27.62 -2.62
CA PHE A 5 -21.13 27.78 -2.32
C PHE A 5 -20.78 26.65 -1.30
N LYS A 6 -20.15 25.57 -1.76
CA LYS A 6 -19.45 24.65 -0.87
C LYS A 6 -18.36 25.48 -0.19
N VAL A 7 -18.56 25.81 1.07
CA VAL A 7 -17.50 26.36 1.93
C VAL A 7 -16.39 25.32 1.92
N LYS A 8 -15.27 25.67 1.31
CA LYS A 8 -14.07 24.85 1.26
C LYS A 8 -13.51 24.80 2.70
N ILE A 9 -13.81 23.75 3.43
CA ILE A 9 -13.25 23.54 4.77
C ILE A 9 -11.78 23.23 4.54
N MET A 10 -10.91 24.20 4.76
CA MET A 10 -9.47 23.94 4.81
C MET A 10 -9.19 23.03 6.02
N LEU A 11 -8.41 21.96 5.79
CA LEU A 11 -7.97 21.07 6.88
C LEU A 11 -7.25 21.90 7.96
N ASN A 12 -7.64 21.72 9.20
CA ASN A 12 -6.86 22.21 10.33
C ASN A 12 -5.70 21.23 10.58
N ILE A 13 -4.59 21.44 9.91
CA ILE A 13 -3.42 20.55 9.98
C ILE A 13 -2.88 20.46 11.41
N GLN A 14 -2.97 21.54 12.18
CA GLN A 14 -2.50 21.54 13.56
C GLN A 14 -3.32 20.56 14.43
N GLU A 15 -4.65 20.55 14.33
CA GLU A 15 -5.51 19.60 15.04
C GLU A 15 -5.26 18.15 14.62
N ILE A 16 -4.94 17.92 13.33
CA ILE A 16 -4.58 16.59 12.84
C ILE A 16 -3.24 16.17 13.45
N ARG A 17 -2.23 17.04 13.44
CA ARG A 17 -0.89 16.74 13.99
C ARG A 17 -0.93 16.39 15.46
N GLU A 18 -1.76 17.07 16.25
CA GLU A 18 -1.95 16.82 17.70
C GLU A 18 -2.44 15.39 17.99
N GLN A 19 -3.07 14.73 17.01
CA GLN A 19 -3.46 13.33 17.13
C GLN A 19 -2.27 12.35 16.96
N PHE A 20 -1.08 12.82 16.58
CA PHE A 20 0.11 11.98 16.37
C PHE A 20 1.20 12.28 17.40
N PRO A 21 1.20 11.60 18.56
CA PRO A 21 2.12 11.90 19.68
C PRO A 21 3.60 11.85 19.30
N ILE A 22 3.96 10.98 18.35
CA ILE A 22 5.34 10.80 17.90
C ILE A 22 5.91 12.06 17.24
N LEU A 23 5.09 12.91 16.64
CA LEU A 23 5.54 14.13 15.95
C LEU A 23 6.05 15.21 16.91
N THR A 24 5.82 15.04 18.21
CA THR A 24 6.39 15.93 19.25
C THR A 24 7.81 15.54 19.69
N GLN A 25 8.31 14.40 19.20
CA GLN A 25 9.64 13.90 19.55
C GLN A 25 10.77 14.75 18.96
N LYS A 26 11.93 14.65 19.56
CA LYS A 26 13.18 15.20 19.03
C LYS A 26 14.09 14.07 18.59
N VAL A 27 14.75 14.25 17.46
CA VAL A 27 15.79 13.36 16.93
C VAL A 27 17.08 14.18 16.80
N ASN A 28 18.18 13.72 17.40
CA ASN A 28 19.44 14.47 17.45
C ASN A 28 19.25 15.93 17.96
N ASP A 29 18.45 16.11 19.02
CA ASP A 29 18.07 17.40 19.61
C ASP A 29 17.32 18.37 18.69
N LYS A 30 16.86 17.91 17.54
CA LYS A 30 16.05 18.66 16.57
C LYS A 30 14.60 18.17 16.58
N PRO A 31 13.60 19.03 16.31
CA PRO A 31 12.23 18.58 16.07
C PRO A 31 12.20 17.52 14.98
N LEU A 32 11.41 16.48 15.18
CA LEU A 32 11.23 15.44 14.17
C LEU A 32 10.48 15.98 12.95
N VAL A 33 11.08 15.85 11.78
CA VAL A 33 10.45 16.02 10.46
C VAL A 33 10.35 14.65 9.81
N TYR A 34 9.14 14.04 9.84
CA TYR A 34 8.95 12.66 9.38
C TYR A 34 8.41 12.62 7.94
N LEU A 35 9.29 12.26 7.00
CA LEU A 35 9.01 12.21 5.56
C LEU A 35 9.24 10.82 4.96
N ASP A 36 9.09 9.73 5.75
CA ASP A 36 9.19 8.34 5.27
C ASP A 36 7.84 7.59 5.32
N ASN A 37 6.75 8.29 5.00
CA ASN A 37 5.37 7.78 5.07
C ASN A 37 5.09 6.62 4.09
N ALA A 38 5.71 6.62 2.92
CA ALA A 38 5.59 5.52 1.95
C ALA A 38 6.24 4.21 2.43
N ALA A 39 7.08 4.24 3.47
CA ALA A 39 7.55 3.06 4.17
C ALA A 39 6.57 2.65 5.28
N SER A 40 6.15 3.58 6.14
CA SER A 40 5.13 3.37 7.17
C SER A 40 4.62 4.73 7.66
N SER A 41 3.31 4.96 7.64
CA SER A 41 2.73 6.17 8.24
C SER A 41 2.78 6.13 9.77
N GLN A 42 2.72 7.26 10.44
CA GLN A 42 2.57 7.33 11.89
C GLN A 42 1.12 6.98 12.31
N LYS A 43 0.90 6.72 13.61
CA LYS A 43 -0.39 6.23 14.13
C LYS A 43 -1.06 7.32 14.94
N PRO A 44 -2.33 7.65 14.63
CA PRO A 44 -3.07 8.62 15.44
C PRO A 44 -3.46 8.02 16.79
N LEU A 45 -3.59 8.87 17.78
CA LEU A 45 -3.87 8.48 19.16
C LEU A 45 -5.11 7.60 19.30
N MET A 46 -6.14 7.83 18.47
CA MET A 46 -7.35 7.00 18.50
C MET A 46 -7.08 5.54 18.13
N VAL A 47 -6.17 5.29 17.18
CA VAL A 47 -5.75 3.93 16.78
C VAL A 47 -4.91 3.28 17.86
N ILE A 48 -3.98 4.02 18.46
CA ILE A 48 -3.15 3.53 19.57
C ILE A 48 -4.03 3.15 20.76
N LYS A 49 -4.97 4.02 21.18
CA LYS A 49 -5.90 3.79 22.28
C LYS A 49 -6.83 2.61 22.02
N LYS A 50 -7.35 2.44 20.79
CA LYS A 50 -8.23 1.31 20.48
C LYS A 50 -7.49 -0.02 20.58
N TRP A 51 -6.22 -0.06 20.17
CA TRP A 51 -5.37 -1.24 20.31
C TRP A 51 -5.08 -1.56 21.79
N GLU A 52 -4.75 -0.56 22.58
CA GLU A 52 -4.56 -0.68 24.03
C GLU A 52 -5.83 -1.15 24.73
N GLU A 53 -6.98 -0.51 24.46
CA GLU A 53 -8.30 -0.85 25.00
C GLU A 53 -8.66 -2.31 24.80
N TYR A 54 -8.39 -2.87 23.59
CA TYR A 54 -8.64 -4.27 23.31
C TYR A 54 -7.94 -5.18 24.34
N TYR A 55 -6.66 -4.98 24.60
CA TYR A 55 -5.91 -5.81 25.55
C TYR A 55 -6.31 -5.57 27.00
N GLN A 56 -6.77 -4.39 27.35
CA GLN A 56 -7.18 -4.05 28.70
C GLN A 56 -8.59 -4.55 29.04
N THR A 57 -9.48 -4.72 28.06
CA THR A 57 -10.91 -4.88 28.33
C THR A 57 -11.54 -6.15 27.74
N ILE A 58 -11.19 -6.57 26.53
CA ILE A 58 -11.87 -7.65 25.79
C ILE A 58 -10.94 -8.68 25.17
N ASN A 59 -9.67 -8.72 25.56
CA ASN A 59 -8.70 -9.66 24.96
C ASN A 59 -9.14 -11.11 25.15
N ALA A 60 -9.51 -11.76 24.05
CA ALA A 60 -9.89 -13.16 23.99
C ALA A 60 -9.67 -13.70 22.56
N ASN A 61 -9.63 -15.04 22.42
CA ASN A 61 -9.73 -15.68 21.12
C ASN A 61 -11.14 -15.48 20.53
N VAL A 62 -11.23 -15.38 19.21
CA VAL A 62 -12.46 -15.03 18.48
C VAL A 62 -13.15 -16.25 17.87
N HIS A 63 -14.42 -16.09 17.46
CA HIS A 63 -15.30 -17.01 16.73
C HIS A 63 -15.76 -18.26 17.47
N ARG A 64 -14.92 -18.93 18.28
CA ARG A 64 -15.26 -20.23 18.88
C ARG A 64 -15.55 -20.19 20.37
N GLY A 65 -15.24 -19.08 21.05
CA GLY A 65 -15.48 -18.96 22.47
C GLY A 65 -16.94 -18.63 22.77
N ILE A 66 -17.54 -19.33 23.75
CA ILE A 66 -18.94 -19.07 24.19
C ILE A 66 -19.03 -18.06 25.31
N HIS A 67 -17.90 -17.60 25.88
CA HIS A 67 -17.87 -16.62 26.95
C HIS A 67 -17.90 -15.19 26.44
N THR A 68 -18.36 -14.26 27.26
CA THR A 68 -18.62 -12.86 26.90
C THR A 68 -17.43 -12.17 26.24
N LEU A 69 -16.21 -12.32 26.76
CA LEU A 69 -15.03 -11.67 26.17
C LEU A 69 -14.78 -12.12 24.73
N SER A 70 -14.96 -13.43 24.44
CA SER A 70 -14.80 -13.95 23.09
C SER A 70 -15.86 -13.40 22.13
N GLN A 71 -17.10 -13.25 22.60
CA GLN A 71 -18.18 -12.67 21.79
C GLN A 71 -17.88 -11.20 21.48
N LEU A 72 -17.51 -10.39 22.50
CA LEU A 72 -17.16 -8.98 22.30
C LEU A 72 -15.97 -8.79 21.35
N ALA A 73 -14.91 -9.60 21.52
CA ALA A 73 -13.74 -9.55 20.64
C ALA A 73 -14.10 -9.91 19.19
N THR A 74 -14.99 -10.92 19.00
CA THR A 74 -15.49 -11.32 17.69
C THR A 74 -16.32 -10.20 17.04
N GLU A 75 -17.25 -9.61 17.79
CA GLU A 75 -18.08 -8.50 17.31
C GLU A 75 -17.25 -7.31 16.83
N GLU A 76 -16.26 -6.89 17.63
CA GLU A 76 -15.36 -5.78 17.28
C GLU A 76 -14.51 -6.09 16.04
N MET A 77 -14.00 -7.31 15.93
CA MET A 77 -13.21 -7.73 14.78
C MET A 77 -14.06 -7.78 13.50
N GLU A 78 -15.26 -8.34 13.56
CA GLU A 78 -16.15 -8.42 12.40
C GLU A 78 -16.74 -7.05 12.05
N LEU A 79 -16.94 -6.14 13.02
CA LEU A 79 -17.27 -4.74 12.75
C LEU A 79 -16.14 -4.05 11.96
N SER A 80 -14.87 -4.32 12.31
CA SER A 80 -13.72 -3.82 11.55
C SER A 80 -13.75 -4.33 10.09
N ARG A 81 -14.05 -5.62 9.88
CA ARG A 81 -14.22 -6.21 8.53
C ARG A 81 -15.30 -5.48 7.73
N GLN A 82 -16.45 -5.20 8.35
CA GLN A 82 -17.54 -4.46 7.72
C GLN A 82 -17.15 -3.01 7.37
N LYS A 83 -16.39 -2.33 8.23
CA LYS A 83 -15.85 -0.99 7.95
C LYS A 83 -14.95 -1.02 6.72
N ILE A 84 -14.02 -1.97 6.65
CA ILE A 84 -13.10 -2.15 5.53
C ILE A 84 -13.88 -2.48 4.25
N GLN A 85 -14.88 -3.36 4.32
CA GLN A 85 -15.76 -3.68 3.19
C GLN A 85 -16.41 -2.43 2.60
N LYS A 86 -16.95 -1.54 3.46
CA LYS A 86 -17.56 -0.27 3.02
C LYS A 86 -16.52 0.72 2.49
N PHE A 87 -15.36 0.79 3.13
CA PHE A 87 -14.28 1.71 2.82
C PHE A 87 -13.74 1.53 1.39
N ILE A 88 -13.63 0.28 0.93
CA ILE A 88 -13.21 -0.02 -0.45
C ILE A 88 -14.39 -0.37 -1.37
N ASN A 89 -15.64 -0.22 -0.89
CA ASN A 89 -16.87 -0.57 -1.59
C ASN A 89 -16.90 -2.03 -2.12
N ALA A 90 -16.41 -3.00 -1.31
CA ALA A 90 -16.59 -4.41 -1.64
C ALA A 90 -18.06 -4.83 -1.51
N LYS A 91 -18.51 -5.80 -2.31
CA LYS A 91 -19.91 -6.21 -2.35
C LYS A 91 -20.34 -6.91 -1.05
N TYR A 92 -19.48 -7.78 -0.53
CA TYR A 92 -19.74 -8.59 0.65
C TYR A 92 -18.59 -8.50 1.65
N SER A 93 -18.90 -8.62 2.96
CA SER A 93 -17.85 -8.61 4.00
C SER A 93 -16.95 -9.84 3.94
N HIS A 94 -17.45 -10.98 3.47
CA HIS A 94 -16.66 -12.21 3.32
C HIS A 94 -15.69 -12.17 2.12
N GLU A 95 -15.72 -11.13 1.29
CA GLU A 95 -14.68 -10.83 0.29
C GLU A 95 -13.44 -10.16 0.90
N ILE A 96 -13.49 -9.79 2.19
CA ILE A 96 -12.40 -9.18 2.95
C ILE A 96 -11.71 -10.24 3.79
N ILE A 97 -10.43 -10.50 3.50
CA ILE A 97 -9.59 -11.46 4.21
C ILE A 97 -8.50 -10.68 4.96
N PHE A 98 -8.39 -10.90 6.26
CA PHE A 98 -7.31 -10.35 7.08
C PHE A 98 -6.01 -11.09 6.83
N THR A 99 -4.96 -10.32 6.57
CA THR A 99 -3.59 -10.81 6.36
C THR A 99 -2.62 -9.98 7.20
N ARG A 100 -1.33 -10.30 7.14
CA ARG A 100 -0.28 -9.52 7.82
C ARG A 100 0.20 -8.31 6.99
N GLY A 101 -0.27 -8.17 5.75
CA GLY A 101 0.10 -7.08 4.84
C GLY A 101 0.07 -7.49 3.38
N THR A 102 0.29 -6.55 2.49
CA THR A 102 0.29 -6.73 1.02
C THR A 102 1.17 -7.91 0.58
N THR A 103 2.35 -8.06 1.16
CA THR A 103 3.27 -9.16 0.82
C THR A 103 2.63 -10.53 1.07
N GLU A 104 1.99 -10.74 2.22
CA GLU A 104 1.29 -11.99 2.48
C GLU A 104 0.09 -12.16 1.57
N SER A 105 -0.69 -11.10 1.32
CA SER A 105 -1.84 -11.14 0.42
C SER A 105 -1.48 -11.60 -0.99
N ILE A 106 -0.39 -11.08 -1.57
CA ILE A 106 0.07 -11.47 -2.91
C ILE A 106 0.63 -12.91 -2.89
N ASN A 107 1.36 -13.30 -1.85
CA ASN A 107 1.84 -14.69 -1.71
C ASN A 107 0.67 -15.67 -1.57
N LEU A 108 -0.37 -15.32 -0.80
CA LEU A 108 -1.60 -16.11 -0.69
C LEU A 108 -2.24 -16.33 -2.07
N ILE A 109 -2.45 -15.27 -2.84
CA ILE A 109 -2.98 -15.37 -4.20
C ILE A 109 -2.09 -16.27 -5.05
N SER A 110 -0.78 -15.98 -5.11
CA SER A 110 0.19 -16.71 -5.93
C SER A 110 0.26 -18.20 -5.60
N TYR A 111 0.13 -18.58 -4.32
CA TYR A 111 0.11 -19.98 -3.91
C TYR A 111 -1.24 -20.62 -4.23
N SER A 112 -2.33 -19.97 -3.85
CA SER A 112 -3.68 -20.54 -3.95
C SER A 112 -4.16 -20.70 -5.39
N ILE A 113 -3.66 -19.87 -6.32
CA ILE A 113 -3.99 -19.95 -7.76
C ILE A 113 -3.16 -21.00 -8.51
N THR A 114 -2.08 -21.54 -7.90
CA THR A 114 -1.17 -22.49 -8.55
C THR A 114 -1.88 -23.63 -9.31
N PRO A 115 -2.95 -24.27 -8.79
CA PRO A 115 -3.66 -25.34 -9.53
C PRO A 115 -4.35 -24.90 -10.83
N LEU A 116 -4.54 -23.59 -11.02
CA LEU A 116 -5.19 -23.01 -12.20
C LEU A 116 -4.18 -22.57 -13.27
N ILE A 117 -2.88 -22.65 -13.00
CA ILE A 117 -1.80 -22.17 -13.88
C ILE A 117 -1.05 -23.37 -14.47
N LYS A 118 -0.76 -23.31 -15.76
CA LYS A 118 -0.08 -24.37 -16.51
C LYS A 118 1.21 -23.85 -17.14
N ALA A 119 2.09 -24.78 -17.54
CA ALA A 119 3.27 -24.45 -18.28
C ALA A 119 2.94 -23.71 -19.59
N GLY A 120 3.63 -22.60 -19.84
CA GLY A 120 3.41 -21.71 -20.98
C GLY A 120 2.26 -20.70 -20.80
N ASP A 121 1.52 -20.72 -19.66
CA ASP A 121 0.66 -19.60 -19.29
C ASP A 121 1.50 -18.35 -18.98
N GLU A 122 0.87 -17.18 -19.06
CA GLU A 122 1.59 -15.90 -18.96
C GLU A 122 1.09 -15.11 -17.73
N ILE A 123 2.05 -14.51 -17.02
CA ILE A 123 1.82 -13.60 -15.90
C ILE A 123 2.39 -12.24 -16.30
N VAL A 124 1.58 -11.20 -16.27
CA VAL A 124 1.97 -9.84 -16.65
C VAL A 124 2.06 -8.98 -15.40
N ILE A 125 3.20 -8.31 -15.21
CA ILE A 125 3.41 -7.31 -14.15
C ILE A 125 3.91 -6.00 -14.79
N SER A 126 4.00 -4.91 -14.02
CA SER A 126 4.61 -3.69 -14.54
C SER A 126 6.08 -3.54 -14.13
N HIS A 127 6.81 -2.66 -14.80
CA HIS A 127 8.18 -2.30 -14.43
C HIS A 127 8.23 -1.52 -13.10
N LEU A 128 7.11 -0.95 -12.67
CA LEU A 128 7.01 -0.13 -11.47
C LEU A 128 6.71 -0.91 -10.18
N GLU A 129 6.76 -2.25 -10.22
CA GLU A 129 6.34 -3.07 -9.11
C GLU A 129 7.33 -3.07 -7.92
N HIS A 130 6.77 -3.08 -6.72
CA HIS A 130 7.49 -3.43 -5.50
C HIS A 130 7.88 -4.92 -5.53
N HIS A 131 8.99 -5.29 -4.87
CA HIS A 131 9.45 -6.69 -4.81
C HIS A 131 8.35 -7.68 -4.36
N SER A 132 7.41 -7.26 -3.50
CA SER A 132 6.27 -8.09 -3.09
C SER A 132 5.30 -8.44 -4.23
N ASN A 133 5.31 -7.67 -5.32
CA ASN A 133 4.51 -7.92 -6.53
C ASN A 133 5.38 -8.35 -7.74
N ILE A 134 6.59 -8.79 -7.49
CA ILE A 134 7.50 -9.41 -8.48
C ILE A 134 7.81 -10.84 -8.05
N VAL A 135 8.42 -11.00 -6.87
CA VAL A 135 8.99 -12.28 -6.40
C VAL A 135 7.96 -13.41 -6.30
N PRO A 136 6.75 -13.20 -5.75
CA PRO A 136 5.75 -14.27 -5.69
C PRO A 136 5.36 -14.81 -7.08
N TRP A 137 5.36 -13.95 -8.11
CA TRP A 137 5.07 -14.34 -9.48
C TRP A 137 6.23 -15.09 -10.13
N GLN A 138 7.48 -14.71 -9.87
CA GLN A 138 8.65 -15.49 -10.26
C GLN A 138 8.60 -16.89 -9.65
N MET A 139 8.33 -16.99 -8.35
CA MET A 139 8.16 -18.27 -7.67
C MET A 139 6.99 -19.11 -8.25
N LEU A 140 5.90 -18.46 -8.68
CA LEU A 140 4.80 -19.17 -9.36
C LEU A 140 5.24 -19.69 -10.74
N CYS A 141 5.96 -18.88 -11.52
CA CYS A 141 6.53 -19.31 -12.80
C CYS A 141 7.47 -20.51 -12.64
N GLU A 142 8.35 -20.49 -11.63
CA GLU A 142 9.25 -21.62 -11.31
C GLU A 142 8.48 -22.91 -10.98
N ARG A 143 7.39 -22.81 -10.21
CA ARG A 143 6.57 -23.96 -9.82
C ARG A 143 5.76 -24.55 -10.97
N THR A 144 5.32 -23.72 -11.91
CA THR A 144 4.31 -24.10 -12.91
C THR A 144 4.84 -24.18 -14.34
N GLY A 145 5.98 -23.58 -14.63
CA GLY A 145 6.48 -23.39 -16.00
C GLY A 145 5.78 -22.24 -16.74
N ALA A 146 5.05 -21.37 -16.05
CA ALA A 146 4.50 -20.14 -16.62
C ALA A 146 5.60 -19.11 -16.93
N VAL A 147 5.27 -18.12 -17.75
CA VAL A 147 6.21 -17.09 -18.24
C VAL A 147 5.85 -15.74 -17.69
N LEU A 148 6.82 -15.05 -17.07
CA LEU A 148 6.66 -13.69 -16.59
C LEU A 148 6.90 -12.69 -17.73
N LYS A 149 5.96 -11.75 -17.94
CA LYS A 149 6.08 -10.63 -18.88
C LYS A 149 5.98 -9.32 -18.11
N VAL A 150 6.68 -8.29 -18.58
CA VAL A 150 6.76 -7.00 -17.88
C VAL A 150 6.31 -5.88 -18.83
N ILE A 151 5.32 -5.09 -18.42
CA ILE A 151 4.92 -3.85 -19.08
C ILE A 151 6.07 -2.86 -18.91
N PRO A 152 6.73 -2.40 -19.98
CA PRO A 152 7.85 -1.48 -19.85
C PRO A 152 7.40 -0.08 -19.45
N MET A 153 8.32 0.73 -18.93
CA MET A 153 8.14 2.15 -18.69
C MET A 153 9.07 2.98 -19.59
N ASP A 154 8.76 4.26 -19.76
CA ASP A 154 9.63 5.24 -20.42
C ASP A 154 10.56 5.93 -19.41
N GLU A 155 11.39 6.86 -19.90
CA GLU A 155 12.33 7.65 -19.10
C GLU A 155 11.66 8.57 -18.06
N ASN A 156 10.35 8.81 -18.16
CA ASN A 156 9.54 9.54 -17.19
C ASN A 156 8.87 8.60 -16.18
N GLY A 157 9.06 7.27 -16.30
CA GLY A 157 8.42 6.25 -15.48
C GLY A 157 6.97 5.96 -15.87
N ILE A 158 6.51 6.40 -17.06
CA ILE A 158 5.15 6.16 -17.55
C ILE A 158 5.09 4.80 -18.24
N LEU A 159 4.13 3.95 -17.84
CA LEU A 159 3.94 2.63 -18.43
C LEU A 159 3.52 2.71 -19.91
N GLN A 160 4.16 1.91 -20.76
CA GLN A 160 3.88 1.82 -22.17
C GLN A 160 2.76 0.81 -22.44
N LEU A 161 1.51 1.26 -22.39
CA LEU A 161 0.32 0.39 -22.42
C LEU A 161 0.04 -0.27 -23.77
N ASP A 162 0.67 0.18 -24.88
CA ASP A 162 0.63 -0.51 -26.16
C ASP A 162 1.27 -1.91 -26.08
N PHE A 163 2.08 -2.17 -25.05
CA PHE A 163 2.55 -3.51 -24.71
C PHE A 163 1.40 -4.48 -24.48
N LEU A 164 0.34 -4.05 -23.78
CA LEU A 164 -0.83 -4.90 -23.48
C LEU A 164 -1.55 -5.32 -24.76
N ASP A 165 -1.76 -4.40 -25.69
CA ASP A 165 -2.45 -4.69 -26.96
C ASP A 165 -1.69 -5.75 -27.79
N LYS A 166 -0.38 -5.84 -27.66
CA LYS A 166 0.49 -6.75 -28.42
C LYS A 166 0.76 -8.08 -27.70
N ASN A 167 0.62 -8.12 -26.38
CA ASN A 167 1.12 -9.22 -25.56
C ASN A 167 0.06 -9.95 -24.73
N LEU A 168 -1.16 -9.40 -24.60
CA LEU A 168 -2.27 -10.10 -23.96
C LEU A 168 -2.84 -11.16 -24.90
N SER A 169 -3.22 -12.31 -24.37
CA SER A 169 -3.77 -13.44 -25.10
C SER A 169 -4.56 -14.38 -24.18
N GLU A 170 -5.16 -15.43 -24.75
CA GLU A 170 -5.77 -16.53 -24.00
C GLU A 170 -4.82 -17.24 -23.01
N LYS A 171 -3.50 -17.12 -23.24
CA LYS A 171 -2.47 -17.64 -22.32
C LYS A 171 -2.24 -16.75 -21.11
N THR A 172 -2.61 -15.48 -21.17
CA THR A 172 -2.45 -14.55 -20.06
C THR A 172 -3.47 -14.90 -18.97
N LYS A 173 -2.98 -15.33 -17.81
CA LYS A 173 -3.80 -15.78 -16.67
C LYS A 173 -3.81 -14.80 -15.52
N ILE A 174 -2.78 -13.97 -15.41
CA ILE A 174 -2.63 -12.99 -14.33
C ILE A 174 -2.10 -11.68 -14.92
N VAL A 175 -2.72 -10.56 -14.49
CA VAL A 175 -2.18 -9.20 -14.62
C VAL A 175 -2.12 -8.60 -13.23
N ALA A 176 -0.91 -8.37 -12.70
CA ALA A 176 -0.70 -7.88 -11.35
C ALA A 176 0.09 -6.58 -11.38
N VAL A 177 -0.54 -5.46 -11.01
CA VAL A 177 0.06 -4.12 -11.09
C VAL A 177 -0.23 -3.29 -9.85
N ASN A 178 0.72 -2.42 -9.49
CA ASN A 178 0.48 -1.45 -8.42
C ASN A 178 -0.33 -0.25 -8.95
N GLN A 179 -1.20 0.30 -8.12
CA GLN A 179 -1.94 1.51 -8.45
C GLN A 179 -1.07 2.76 -8.32
N VAL A 180 -0.14 2.75 -7.35
CA VAL A 180 0.83 3.82 -7.12
C VAL A 180 2.20 3.23 -6.84
N SER A 181 3.22 3.69 -7.56
CA SER A 181 4.61 3.30 -7.34
C SER A 181 5.12 3.81 -6.00
N ASN A 182 5.59 2.92 -5.15
CA ASN A 182 6.20 3.29 -3.85
C ASN A 182 7.54 4.00 -4.00
N ALA A 183 8.24 3.82 -5.12
CA ALA A 183 9.52 4.46 -5.37
C ALA A 183 9.35 5.86 -5.96
N LEU A 184 8.47 6.05 -6.93
CA LEU A 184 8.36 7.29 -7.70
C LEU A 184 7.08 8.09 -7.39
N GLY A 185 6.12 7.49 -6.68
CA GLY A 185 4.80 8.10 -6.41
C GLY A 185 3.87 8.14 -7.63
N ILE A 186 4.30 7.57 -8.76
CA ILE A 186 3.54 7.60 -10.02
C ILE A 186 2.22 6.86 -9.87
N ILE A 187 1.15 7.49 -10.30
CA ILE A 187 -0.21 6.93 -10.35
C ILE A 187 -0.37 6.23 -11.69
N ASN A 188 -0.49 4.90 -11.68
CA ASN A 188 -0.70 4.11 -12.87
C ASN A 188 -2.15 4.21 -13.39
N PRO A 189 -2.37 4.16 -14.70
CA PRO A 189 -3.68 4.25 -15.33
C PRO A 189 -4.44 2.91 -15.23
N ILE A 190 -4.82 2.52 -14.00
CA ILE A 190 -5.38 1.20 -13.68
C ILE A 190 -6.65 0.90 -14.48
N ASN A 191 -7.54 1.88 -14.66
CA ASN A 191 -8.78 1.68 -15.42
C ASN A 191 -8.49 1.27 -16.87
N GLU A 192 -7.48 1.87 -17.51
CA GLU A 192 -7.08 1.52 -18.87
C GLU A 192 -6.43 0.12 -18.92
N ILE A 193 -5.56 -0.19 -17.94
CA ILE A 193 -4.94 -1.52 -17.83
C ILE A 193 -6.01 -2.59 -17.67
N ILE A 194 -6.99 -2.37 -16.80
CA ILE A 194 -8.11 -3.30 -16.59
C ILE A 194 -8.94 -3.45 -17.86
N ALA A 195 -9.33 -2.36 -18.51
CA ALA A 195 -10.13 -2.39 -19.73
C ALA A 195 -9.43 -3.17 -20.85
N LYS A 196 -8.13 -2.90 -21.09
CA LYS A 196 -7.33 -3.65 -22.07
C LYS A 196 -7.21 -5.14 -21.69
N THR A 197 -7.01 -5.45 -20.41
CA THR A 197 -6.90 -6.82 -19.94
C THR A 197 -8.21 -7.60 -20.16
N ARG A 198 -9.34 -7.04 -19.77
CA ARG A 198 -10.66 -7.68 -19.95
C ARG A 198 -11.04 -7.87 -21.42
N ALA A 199 -10.61 -6.96 -22.31
CA ALA A 199 -10.91 -7.06 -23.74
C ALA A 199 -10.08 -8.13 -24.45
N ASN A 200 -8.87 -8.46 -23.96
CA ASN A 200 -7.87 -9.23 -24.69
C ASN A 200 -7.45 -10.54 -24.00
N SER A 201 -7.91 -10.81 -22.77
CA SER A 201 -7.52 -12.01 -22.04
C SER A 201 -8.51 -12.41 -20.96
N PRO A 202 -8.53 -13.69 -20.53
CA PRO A 202 -9.30 -14.17 -19.38
C PRO A 202 -8.56 -13.95 -18.04
N ALA A 203 -7.56 -13.11 -17.97
CA ALA A 203 -6.66 -12.97 -16.84
C ALA A 203 -7.38 -12.49 -15.57
N TYR A 204 -6.97 -13.04 -14.43
CA TYR A 204 -7.26 -12.46 -13.12
C TYR A 204 -6.45 -11.17 -12.93
N ILE A 205 -7.09 -10.13 -12.43
CA ILE A 205 -6.51 -8.79 -12.25
C ILE A 205 -6.30 -8.54 -10.78
N ILE A 206 -5.03 -8.35 -10.41
CA ILE A 206 -4.57 -8.06 -9.05
C ILE A 206 -4.06 -6.62 -8.99
N ILE A 207 -4.61 -5.81 -8.10
CA ILE A 207 -4.17 -4.45 -7.88
C ILE A 207 -3.49 -4.34 -6.51
N ASP A 208 -2.21 -3.97 -6.51
CA ASP A 208 -1.50 -3.57 -5.29
C ASP A 208 -1.85 -2.12 -4.96
N GLY A 209 -2.71 -1.95 -3.95
CA GLY A 209 -3.19 -0.68 -3.43
C GLY A 209 -2.41 -0.17 -2.21
N ALA A 210 -1.26 -0.76 -1.88
CA ALA A 210 -0.52 -0.41 -0.66
C ALA A 210 -0.14 1.08 -0.55
N GLN A 211 0.04 1.76 -1.68
CA GLN A 211 0.36 3.19 -1.74
C GLN A 211 -0.82 4.06 -2.16
N SER A 212 -1.97 3.49 -2.50
CA SER A 212 -3.13 4.27 -2.96
C SER A 212 -4.17 4.48 -1.87
N VAL A 213 -4.40 3.46 -1.05
CA VAL A 213 -5.45 3.45 -0.02
C VAL A 213 -5.40 4.65 0.94
N PRO A 214 -4.23 5.15 1.42
CA PRO A 214 -4.23 6.32 2.29
C PRO A 214 -4.50 7.64 1.56
N HIS A 215 -4.38 7.68 0.23
CA HIS A 215 -4.37 8.93 -0.56
C HIS A 215 -5.67 9.20 -1.31
N PHE A 216 -6.39 8.16 -1.77
CA PHE A 216 -7.65 8.33 -2.50
C PHE A 216 -8.67 7.26 -2.18
N LYS A 217 -9.94 7.61 -2.46
CA LYS A 217 -11.05 6.66 -2.33
C LYS A 217 -10.87 5.51 -3.30
N ILE A 218 -11.04 4.30 -2.77
CA ILE A 218 -11.03 3.05 -3.54
C ILE A 218 -12.46 2.57 -3.73
N ASP A 219 -12.76 2.11 -4.93
CA ASP A 219 -14.01 1.43 -5.27
C ASP A 219 -13.69 0.19 -6.09
N VAL A 220 -13.63 -0.96 -5.43
CA VAL A 220 -13.24 -2.22 -6.08
C VAL A 220 -14.31 -2.74 -7.05
N GLN A 221 -15.58 -2.33 -6.88
CA GLN A 221 -16.64 -2.67 -7.80
C GLN A 221 -16.54 -1.86 -9.10
N GLU A 222 -16.25 -0.55 -8.99
CA GLU A 222 -16.03 0.32 -10.16
C GLU A 222 -14.74 -0.07 -10.91
N LEU A 223 -13.66 -0.42 -10.18
CA LEU A 223 -12.41 -0.91 -10.77
C LEU A 223 -12.59 -2.24 -11.51
N ASP A 224 -13.53 -3.07 -11.09
CA ASP A 224 -13.73 -4.43 -11.62
C ASP A 224 -12.47 -5.32 -11.54
N CYS A 225 -11.58 -5.10 -10.56
CA CYS A 225 -10.46 -5.99 -10.30
C CYS A 225 -10.93 -7.27 -9.61
N ASP A 226 -10.17 -8.37 -9.77
CA ASP A 226 -10.48 -9.64 -9.11
C ASP A 226 -9.93 -9.68 -7.68
N PHE A 227 -8.79 -9.00 -7.47
CA PHE A 227 -8.15 -8.85 -6.16
C PHE A 227 -7.64 -7.42 -5.98
N PHE A 228 -7.73 -6.94 -4.73
CA PHE A 228 -7.14 -5.69 -4.30
C PHE A 228 -6.46 -5.90 -2.95
N VAL A 229 -5.20 -5.48 -2.82
CA VAL A 229 -4.40 -5.77 -1.63
C VAL A 229 -3.77 -4.51 -1.05
N PHE A 230 -3.70 -4.41 0.28
CA PHE A 230 -3.03 -3.30 0.94
C PHE A 230 -2.56 -3.64 2.35
N SER A 231 -1.69 -2.78 2.90
CA SER A 231 -1.10 -2.94 4.24
C SER A 231 -1.59 -1.86 5.18
N GLY A 232 -2.02 -2.26 6.37
CA GLY A 232 -2.52 -1.32 7.39
C GLY A 232 -1.48 -0.30 7.84
N HIS A 233 -0.20 -0.70 7.97
CA HIS A 233 0.86 0.19 8.47
C HIS A 233 1.14 1.42 7.60
N LYS A 234 0.64 1.46 6.36
CA LYS A 234 0.76 2.62 5.46
C LYS A 234 -0.46 3.54 5.50
N MET A 235 -1.57 3.05 6.06
CA MET A 235 -2.82 3.79 6.21
C MET A 235 -3.17 4.05 7.69
N TYR A 236 -2.17 4.44 8.48
CA TYR A 236 -2.29 4.82 9.89
C TYR A 236 -2.60 3.69 10.88
N ALA A 237 -2.72 2.43 10.44
CA ALA A 237 -3.00 1.27 11.27
C ALA A 237 -1.72 0.58 11.80
N PRO A 238 -1.82 -0.36 12.76
CA PRO A 238 -0.68 -1.11 13.27
C PRO A 238 0.06 -1.92 12.20
N MET A 239 1.35 -2.19 12.43
CA MET A 239 2.11 -3.16 11.64
C MET A 239 1.56 -4.57 11.84
N GLY A 240 1.79 -5.45 10.88
CA GLY A 240 1.30 -6.84 10.93
C GLY A 240 -0.21 -6.96 10.71
N THR A 241 -0.81 -5.96 10.03
CA THR A 241 -2.18 -5.98 9.54
C THR A 241 -2.22 -5.65 8.06
N GLY A 242 -3.11 -6.28 7.33
CA GLY A 242 -3.34 -6.05 5.91
C GLY A 242 -4.62 -6.69 5.43
N ILE A 243 -4.98 -6.36 4.22
CA ILE A 243 -6.22 -6.83 3.59
C ILE A 243 -5.90 -7.44 2.24
N LEU A 244 -6.56 -8.55 2.00
CA LEU A 244 -6.82 -9.08 0.67
C LEU A 244 -8.32 -9.00 0.44
N TYR A 245 -8.73 -8.18 -0.51
CA TYR A 245 -10.03 -8.26 -1.14
C TYR A 245 -9.96 -9.22 -2.32
N GLY A 246 -10.95 -10.11 -2.45
CA GLY A 246 -11.12 -10.94 -3.62
C GLY A 246 -12.60 -11.13 -3.94
N LYS A 247 -12.96 -11.09 -5.23
CA LYS A 247 -14.33 -11.40 -5.65
C LYS A 247 -14.73 -12.80 -5.17
N GLU A 248 -15.91 -12.95 -4.56
CA GLU A 248 -16.42 -14.21 -4.02
C GLU A 248 -16.27 -15.38 -5.02
N ASN A 249 -16.74 -15.19 -6.25
CA ASN A 249 -16.70 -16.22 -7.30
C ASN A 249 -15.26 -16.59 -7.76
N VAL A 250 -14.28 -15.77 -7.45
CA VAL A 250 -12.85 -16.04 -7.70
C VAL A 250 -12.24 -16.74 -6.49
N LEU A 251 -12.48 -16.24 -5.28
CA LEU A 251 -12.01 -16.86 -4.04
C LEU A 251 -12.48 -18.30 -3.89
N ASP A 252 -13.70 -18.63 -4.32
CA ASP A 252 -14.25 -19.99 -4.27
C ASP A 252 -13.49 -21.00 -5.11
N LYS A 253 -12.77 -20.54 -6.14
CA LYS A 253 -11.93 -21.40 -7.00
C LYS A 253 -10.53 -21.64 -6.44
N LEU A 254 -10.13 -20.87 -5.42
CA LEU A 254 -8.77 -20.94 -4.89
C LEU A 254 -8.62 -21.98 -3.79
N SER A 255 -7.47 -22.63 -3.76
CA SER A 255 -7.07 -23.50 -2.67
C SER A 255 -6.68 -22.69 -1.43
N PRO A 256 -6.87 -23.21 -0.20
CA PRO A 256 -6.32 -22.59 0.99
C PRO A 256 -4.80 -22.39 0.90
N PHE A 257 -4.31 -21.33 1.55
CA PHE A 257 -2.87 -21.00 1.61
C PHE A 257 -2.21 -21.66 2.83
N HIS A 258 -2.74 -21.35 4.02
CA HIS A 258 -2.28 -21.95 5.27
C HIS A 258 -3.26 -23.03 5.72
N GLY A 259 -2.73 -24.12 6.31
CA GLY A 259 -3.55 -25.13 6.99
C GLY A 259 -3.44 -25.01 8.50
N GLY A 260 -4.55 -25.21 9.22
CA GLY A 260 -4.57 -25.13 10.67
C GLY A 260 -5.97 -25.08 11.26
N GLY A 261 -6.09 -24.59 12.48
CA GLY A 261 -7.38 -24.27 13.09
C GLY A 261 -8.08 -23.11 12.41
N GLU A 262 -9.32 -22.84 12.73
CA GLU A 262 -10.23 -21.81 12.20
C GLU A 262 -10.67 -22.04 10.74
N MET A 263 -9.75 -22.39 9.83
CA MET A 263 -9.98 -22.50 8.39
C MET A 263 -10.62 -23.82 7.96
N ILE A 264 -10.90 -24.74 8.88
CA ILE A 264 -11.49 -26.06 8.62
C ILE A 264 -12.97 -26.12 9.04
N LYS A 265 -13.76 -26.90 8.30
CA LYS A 265 -15.11 -27.33 8.67
C LYS A 265 -15.08 -28.69 9.39
N THR A 266 -14.38 -29.66 8.81
CA THR A 266 -14.12 -30.98 9.41
C THR A 266 -12.68 -31.39 9.17
N CYS A 267 -12.10 -32.16 10.09
CA CYS A 267 -10.76 -32.74 9.93
C CYS A 267 -10.74 -34.17 10.48
N THR A 268 -10.35 -35.12 9.66
CA THR A 268 -9.99 -36.50 10.06
C THR A 268 -8.57 -36.79 9.61
N PHE A 269 -8.03 -37.95 9.96
CA PHE A 269 -6.71 -38.33 9.46
C PHE A 269 -6.68 -38.57 7.95
N GLU A 270 -7.83 -38.90 7.35
CA GLU A 270 -7.95 -39.18 5.92
C GLU A 270 -8.27 -37.94 5.08
N LYS A 271 -9.03 -36.99 5.64
CA LYS A 271 -9.52 -35.85 4.84
C LYS A 271 -9.88 -34.65 5.71
N THR A 272 -9.63 -33.47 5.15
CA THR A 272 -10.09 -32.19 5.67
C THR A 272 -11.07 -31.52 4.70
N THR A 273 -12.14 -30.93 5.24
CA THR A 273 -12.98 -29.99 4.51
C THR A 273 -12.81 -28.59 5.09
N TYR A 274 -12.90 -27.57 4.24
CA TYR A 274 -12.56 -26.20 4.60
C TYR A 274 -13.78 -25.39 5.00
N ALA A 275 -13.58 -24.36 5.80
CA ALA A 275 -14.58 -23.40 6.19
C ALA A 275 -15.03 -22.56 4.95
N ASP A 276 -16.18 -21.89 5.10
CA ASP A 276 -16.64 -20.91 4.13
C ASP A 276 -15.79 -19.62 4.17
N LEU A 277 -15.95 -18.75 3.18
CA LEU A 277 -15.29 -17.44 3.14
C LEU A 277 -15.73 -16.56 4.33
N PRO A 278 -14.86 -15.77 4.91
CA PRO A 278 -13.43 -15.58 4.59
C PRO A 278 -12.52 -16.57 5.31
N PHE A 279 -13.04 -17.33 6.27
CA PHE A 279 -12.29 -18.14 7.23
C PHE A 279 -11.40 -19.20 6.59
N ARG A 280 -11.76 -19.69 5.40
CA ARG A 280 -10.90 -20.61 4.61
C ARG A 280 -9.48 -20.09 4.40
N PHE A 281 -9.29 -18.77 4.38
CA PHE A 281 -8.00 -18.11 4.18
C PHE A 281 -7.41 -17.50 5.44
N GLU A 282 -8.08 -17.63 6.60
CA GLU A 282 -7.64 -17.08 7.90
C GLU A 282 -7.31 -18.20 8.88
N ALA A 283 -6.18 -18.88 8.66
CA ALA A 283 -5.76 -20.01 9.49
C ALA A 283 -5.11 -19.57 10.80
N GLY A 284 -5.52 -20.19 11.90
CA GLY A 284 -4.98 -19.95 13.25
C GLY A 284 -5.57 -18.69 13.90
N THR A 285 -5.12 -18.39 15.11
CA THR A 285 -5.57 -17.21 15.87
C THR A 285 -5.08 -15.93 15.15
N PRO A 286 -5.99 -15.03 14.73
CA PRO A 286 -5.61 -13.83 14.00
C PRO A 286 -5.04 -12.74 14.92
N ASN A 287 -4.50 -11.68 14.32
CA ASN A 287 -4.11 -10.45 15.02
C ASN A 287 -5.34 -9.62 15.38
N VAL A 288 -6.15 -10.09 16.35
CA VAL A 288 -7.46 -9.51 16.70
C VAL A 288 -7.34 -8.01 17.01
N GLY A 289 -6.49 -7.63 17.97
CA GLY A 289 -6.32 -6.24 18.37
C GLY A 289 -5.82 -5.35 17.23
N GLY A 290 -4.91 -5.85 16.40
CA GLY A 290 -4.43 -5.14 15.22
C GLY A 290 -5.51 -4.93 14.17
N ASN A 291 -6.36 -5.94 13.92
CA ASN A 291 -7.46 -5.86 12.96
C ASN A 291 -8.58 -4.91 13.44
N ILE A 292 -8.88 -4.89 14.73
CA ILE A 292 -9.79 -3.92 15.34
C ILE A 292 -9.25 -2.50 15.17
N ALA A 293 -7.97 -2.28 15.47
CA ALA A 293 -7.32 -0.99 15.31
C ALA A 293 -7.22 -0.55 13.83
N LEU A 294 -7.16 -1.49 12.87
CA LEU A 294 -7.24 -1.19 11.44
C LEU A 294 -8.61 -0.60 11.08
N GLY A 295 -9.71 -1.13 11.63
CA GLY A 295 -11.05 -0.53 11.47
C GLY A 295 -11.12 0.89 12.03
N THR A 296 -10.40 1.19 13.12
CA THR A 296 -10.31 2.56 13.67
C THR A 296 -9.48 3.48 12.78
N ALA A 297 -8.46 2.96 12.09
CA ALA A 297 -7.72 3.74 11.11
C ALA A 297 -8.57 4.09 9.87
N VAL A 298 -9.51 3.22 9.48
CA VAL A 298 -10.54 3.55 8.47
C VAL A 298 -11.39 4.72 8.95
N ASP A 299 -11.91 4.68 10.19
CA ASP A 299 -12.69 5.78 10.76
C ASP A 299 -11.90 7.10 10.73
N PHE A 300 -10.61 7.07 11.06
CA PHE A 300 -9.72 8.24 11.00
C PHE A 300 -9.66 8.85 9.60
N ILE A 301 -9.45 8.03 8.56
CA ILE A 301 -9.38 8.49 7.17
C ILE A 301 -10.74 9.04 6.72
N GLU A 302 -11.84 8.35 7.02
CA GLU A 302 -13.19 8.77 6.64
C GLU A 302 -13.60 10.09 7.31
N ASN A 303 -13.22 10.30 8.57
CA ASN A 303 -13.48 11.55 9.31
C ASN A 303 -12.78 12.76 8.68
N ILE A 304 -11.59 12.60 8.13
CA ILE A 304 -10.86 13.65 7.39
C ILE A 304 -11.44 13.80 5.98
N GLY A 305 -11.72 12.69 5.33
CA GLY A 305 -12.21 12.58 3.97
C GLY A 305 -11.10 12.59 2.92
N HIS A 306 -11.14 11.62 2.00
CA HIS A 306 -10.13 11.44 0.95
C HIS A 306 -9.92 12.66 0.06
N SER A 307 -10.97 13.45 -0.22
CA SER A 307 -10.83 14.67 -1.03
C SER A 307 -9.91 15.68 -0.35
N SER A 308 -10.07 15.88 0.96
CA SER A 308 -9.25 16.81 1.74
C SER A 308 -7.82 16.30 1.89
N ILE A 309 -7.63 15.00 2.12
CA ILE A 309 -6.30 14.36 2.17
C ILE A 309 -5.59 14.57 0.84
N LYS A 310 -6.22 14.21 -0.28
CA LYS A 310 -5.66 14.35 -1.63
C LYS A 310 -5.28 15.79 -1.95
N GLU A 311 -6.15 16.75 -1.63
CA GLU A 311 -5.88 18.17 -1.87
C GLU A 311 -4.65 18.65 -1.11
N HIS A 312 -4.57 18.32 0.18
CA HIS A 312 -3.45 18.70 1.03
C HIS A 312 -2.13 18.06 0.56
N GLU A 313 -2.12 16.76 0.33
CA GLU A 313 -0.90 16.04 -0.08
C GLU A 313 -0.45 16.43 -1.50
N THR A 314 -1.38 16.76 -2.40
CA THR A 314 -1.04 17.34 -3.71
C THR A 314 -0.35 18.69 -3.55
N ALA A 315 -0.88 19.57 -2.71
CA ALA A 315 -0.27 20.87 -2.44
C ALA A 315 1.15 20.75 -1.85
N LEU A 316 1.35 19.79 -0.93
CA LEU A 316 2.68 19.50 -0.38
C LEU A 316 3.65 18.98 -1.45
N LEU A 317 3.19 18.07 -2.31
CA LEU A 317 3.99 17.50 -3.38
C LEU A 317 4.40 18.57 -4.40
N ASP A 318 3.47 19.39 -4.85
CA ASP A 318 3.73 20.47 -5.81
C ASP A 318 4.72 21.48 -5.24
N TYR A 319 4.57 21.83 -3.96
CA TYR A 319 5.50 22.71 -3.26
C TYR A 319 6.89 22.11 -3.16
N ALA A 320 6.98 20.85 -2.75
CA ALA A 320 8.25 20.13 -2.63
C ALA A 320 8.98 20.03 -3.99
N GLN A 321 8.25 19.66 -5.07
CA GLN A 321 8.82 19.61 -6.40
C GLN A 321 9.39 20.95 -6.84
N LYS A 322 8.58 22.00 -6.73
CA LYS A 322 9.01 23.36 -7.07
C LYS A 322 10.28 23.76 -6.33
N LYS A 323 10.35 23.50 -5.02
CA LYS A 323 11.51 23.85 -4.20
C LYS A 323 12.75 23.00 -4.48
N LEU A 324 12.56 21.70 -4.77
CA LEU A 324 13.67 20.81 -5.14
C LEU A 324 14.26 21.18 -6.49
N THR A 325 13.45 21.59 -7.47
CA THR A 325 13.96 22.04 -8.78
C THR A 325 14.75 23.33 -8.74
N GLU A 326 14.64 24.13 -7.66
CA GLU A 326 15.47 25.33 -7.42
C GLU A 326 16.89 24.96 -6.92
N ILE A 327 17.17 23.68 -6.58
CA ILE A 327 18.50 23.24 -6.12
C ILE A 327 19.35 22.83 -7.33
N ASP A 328 20.49 23.49 -7.51
CA ASP A 328 21.40 23.18 -8.60
C ASP A 328 21.87 21.71 -8.53
N SER A 329 21.95 21.11 -9.70
CA SER A 329 22.40 19.70 -9.86
C SER A 329 21.51 18.66 -9.15
N LEU A 330 20.23 18.95 -8.87
CA LEU A 330 19.27 17.99 -8.37
C LEU A 330 18.43 17.40 -9.54
N LYS A 331 18.24 16.08 -9.54
CA LYS A 331 17.39 15.38 -10.48
C LYS A 331 16.22 14.73 -9.74
N ILE A 332 14.98 15.04 -10.13
CA ILE A 332 13.77 14.35 -9.69
C ILE A 332 13.44 13.24 -10.69
N TYR A 333 13.11 12.06 -10.18
CA TYR A 333 12.69 10.91 -11.01
C TYR A 333 11.19 10.84 -11.12
N GLY A 334 10.67 10.61 -12.33
CA GLY A 334 9.23 10.56 -12.61
C GLY A 334 8.53 11.92 -12.54
N GLU A 335 9.23 13.04 -12.70
CA GLU A 335 8.72 14.39 -12.49
C GLU A 335 7.51 14.74 -13.36
N LYS A 336 7.46 14.24 -14.59
CA LYS A 336 6.41 14.55 -15.58
C LYS A 336 5.17 13.67 -15.49
N ALA A 337 5.23 12.58 -14.71
CA ALA A 337 4.11 11.66 -14.56
C ALA A 337 3.11 12.16 -13.50
N PRO A 338 1.81 11.81 -13.59
CA PRO A 338 0.86 12.01 -12.50
C PRO A 338 1.35 11.31 -11.22
N ARG A 339 1.41 12.02 -10.09
CA ARG A 339 1.97 11.51 -8.84
C ARG A 339 1.15 11.86 -7.61
N THR A 340 1.40 11.15 -6.52
CA THR A 340 0.86 11.45 -5.20
C THR A 340 1.88 11.14 -4.11
N GLY A 341 1.89 11.94 -3.07
CA GLY A 341 2.51 11.67 -1.77
C GLY A 341 4.03 11.39 -1.74
N VAL A 342 4.70 11.24 -2.88
CA VAL A 342 6.10 10.79 -2.94
C VAL A 342 6.91 11.62 -3.93
N VAL A 343 8.12 12.01 -3.53
CA VAL A 343 9.14 12.55 -4.43
C VAL A 343 10.46 11.82 -4.23
N SER A 344 11.02 11.29 -5.32
CA SER A 344 12.34 10.65 -5.34
C SER A 344 13.31 11.47 -6.15
N PHE A 345 14.50 11.72 -5.59
CA PHE A 345 15.49 12.60 -6.19
C PHE A 345 16.92 12.18 -5.83
N ASN A 346 17.89 12.67 -6.59
CA ASN A 346 19.32 12.60 -6.29
C ASN A 346 19.99 13.95 -6.57
N LEU A 347 21.14 14.19 -5.92
CA LEU A 347 22.07 15.21 -6.32
C LEU A 347 22.99 14.61 -7.41
N ASN A 348 23.17 15.32 -8.53
CA ASN A 348 24.03 14.88 -9.62
C ASN A 348 25.52 15.10 -9.22
N GLY A 349 26.38 14.18 -9.65
CA GLY A 349 27.81 14.15 -9.30
C GLY A 349 28.16 12.94 -8.44
N ASN A 350 29.19 13.05 -7.62
CA ASN A 350 29.67 11.94 -6.77
C ASN A 350 28.91 11.80 -5.46
N PHE A 351 27.68 12.29 -5.39
CA PHE A 351 26.86 12.21 -4.16
C PHE A 351 26.24 10.82 -4.02
N ILE A 352 26.39 10.23 -2.84
CA ILE A 352 25.76 8.96 -2.48
C ILE A 352 24.48 9.25 -1.68
N ALA A 353 23.34 8.69 -2.12
CA ALA A 353 22.04 8.94 -1.49
C ALA A 353 22.03 8.66 0.03
N SER A 354 22.75 7.63 0.50
CA SER A 354 22.86 7.31 1.92
C SER A 354 23.58 8.40 2.73
N ASP A 355 24.59 9.04 2.16
CA ASP A 355 25.37 10.07 2.85
C ASP A 355 24.51 11.32 3.07
N VAL A 356 23.77 11.72 2.04
CA VAL A 356 22.76 12.78 2.16
C VAL A 356 21.71 12.43 3.22
N GLY A 357 21.20 11.17 3.20
CA GLY A 357 20.25 10.69 4.19
C GLY A 357 20.79 10.75 5.63
N MET A 358 22.04 10.38 5.86
CA MET A 358 22.69 10.49 7.18
C MET A 358 22.80 11.94 7.65
N ILE A 359 23.08 12.88 6.76
CA ILE A 359 23.15 14.32 7.11
C ILE A 359 21.75 14.82 7.46
N LEU A 360 20.71 14.43 6.68
CA LEU A 360 19.32 14.78 6.97
C LEU A 360 18.88 14.24 8.34
N ASP A 361 19.21 12.99 8.67
CA ASP A 361 18.91 12.40 9.98
C ASP A 361 19.53 13.22 11.14
N LYS A 362 20.79 13.67 10.98
CA LYS A 362 21.43 14.55 11.96
C LYS A 362 20.72 15.90 12.14
N LEU A 363 19.91 16.29 11.19
CA LEU A 363 19.07 17.50 11.24
C LEU A 363 17.63 17.20 11.72
N GLY A 364 17.33 15.95 12.12
CA GLY A 364 16.01 15.53 12.58
C GLY A 364 15.03 15.21 11.43
N ILE A 365 15.53 15.09 10.19
CA ILE A 365 14.70 14.88 8.99
C ILE A 365 14.80 13.41 8.57
N ALA A 366 13.70 12.68 8.75
CA ALA A 366 13.61 11.27 8.40
C ALA A 366 13.14 11.11 6.95
N VAL A 367 14.02 10.69 6.06
CA VAL A 367 13.78 10.29 4.69
C VAL A 367 14.24 8.85 4.46
N ARG A 368 13.89 8.25 3.35
CA ARG A 368 14.40 6.93 2.97
C ARG A 368 15.42 7.05 1.85
N THR A 369 16.49 6.24 1.91
CA THR A 369 17.49 6.14 0.85
C THR A 369 17.64 4.71 0.35
N GLY A 370 18.09 4.53 -0.89
CA GLY A 370 18.35 3.23 -1.51
C GLY A 370 17.34 2.84 -2.58
N HIS A 371 17.20 1.54 -2.81
CA HIS A 371 16.41 1.00 -3.94
C HIS A 371 14.90 0.86 -3.64
N HIS A 372 14.41 1.19 -2.45
CA HIS A 372 12.99 1.18 -2.04
C HIS A 372 12.24 -0.14 -2.34
N CYS A 373 12.92 -1.27 -2.35
CA CYS A 373 12.39 -2.57 -2.80
C CYS A 373 11.88 -2.58 -4.25
N THR A 374 12.54 -1.81 -5.14
CA THR A 374 12.23 -1.67 -6.56
C THR A 374 13.54 -1.65 -7.39
N GLN A 375 14.40 -2.63 -7.18
CA GLN A 375 15.68 -2.72 -7.91
C GLN A 375 15.54 -2.61 -9.44
N PRO A 376 14.51 -3.18 -10.10
CA PRO A 376 14.34 -3.00 -11.54
C PRO A 376 14.21 -1.53 -11.98
N ILE A 377 13.56 -0.67 -11.19
CA ILE A 377 13.47 0.78 -11.47
C ILE A 377 14.86 1.43 -11.36
N MET A 378 15.65 1.06 -10.33
CA MET A 378 17.00 1.62 -10.16
C MET A 378 17.92 1.19 -11.32
N ASN A 379 17.82 -0.06 -11.73
CA ASN A 379 18.57 -0.58 -12.89
C ASN A 379 18.21 0.14 -14.19
N PHE A 380 16.91 0.43 -14.40
CA PHE A 380 16.45 1.18 -15.57
C PHE A 380 17.05 2.59 -15.64
N PHE A 381 17.16 3.27 -14.51
CA PHE A 381 17.77 4.61 -14.44
C PHE A 381 19.30 4.59 -14.27
N GLU A 382 19.92 3.40 -14.23
CA GLU A 382 21.36 3.19 -14.04
C GLU A 382 21.88 3.85 -12.74
N ILE A 383 21.12 3.72 -11.64
CA ILE A 383 21.45 4.29 -10.33
C ILE A 383 21.41 3.22 -9.24
N SER A 384 22.16 3.42 -8.16
CA SER A 384 22.16 2.53 -7.00
C SER A 384 20.95 2.72 -6.07
N GLY A 385 20.29 3.87 -6.17
CA GLY A 385 19.15 4.24 -5.33
C GLY A 385 18.83 5.72 -5.40
N THR A 386 17.77 6.13 -4.71
CA THR A 386 17.37 7.54 -4.58
C THR A 386 17.19 7.94 -3.12
N ILE A 387 17.12 9.24 -2.87
CA ILE A 387 16.55 9.84 -1.66
C ILE A 387 15.06 9.99 -1.94
N ARG A 388 14.22 9.46 -1.05
CA ARG A 388 12.76 9.52 -1.17
C ARG A 388 12.18 10.26 0.01
N ALA A 389 11.51 11.37 -0.22
CA ALA A 389 10.62 12.00 0.74
C ALA A 389 9.16 11.62 0.40
N SER A 390 8.35 11.37 1.42
CA SER A 390 6.94 11.03 1.26
C SER A 390 6.09 11.69 2.31
N PHE A 391 4.94 12.22 1.87
CA PHE A 391 4.06 13.06 2.65
C PHE A 391 2.81 12.30 3.08
N ALA A 392 2.25 12.71 4.21
CA ALA A 392 0.98 12.23 4.74
C ALA A 392 0.17 13.43 5.25
N VAL A 393 -1.07 13.19 5.63
CA VAL A 393 -2.05 14.21 6.02
C VAL A 393 -1.56 15.17 7.12
N TYR A 394 -0.60 14.76 7.94
CA TYR A 394 -0.04 15.55 9.05
C TYR A 394 1.21 16.36 8.70
N ASN A 395 1.76 16.23 7.49
CA ASN A 395 2.95 17.00 7.11
C ASN A 395 2.60 18.46 6.78
N THR A 396 3.59 19.34 6.88
CA THR A 396 3.43 20.78 6.68
C THR A 396 4.41 21.33 5.66
N PHE A 397 4.15 22.56 5.18
CA PHE A 397 5.06 23.25 4.26
C PHE A 397 6.40 23.59 4.93
N GLU A 398 6.40 23.90 6.23
CA GLU A 398 7.62 24.18 7.01
C GLU A 398 8.52 22.94 7.13
N GLU A 399 7.93 21.74 7.16
CA GLU A 399 8.70 20.49 7.11
C GLU A 399 9.36 20.28 5.75
N ILE A 400 8.71 20.73 4.65
CA ILE A 400 9.33 20.73 3.33
C ILE A 400 10.44 21.76 3.25
N ASP A 401 10.26 22.97 3.78
CA ASP A 401 11.33 23.97 3.86
C ASP A 401 12.54 23.44 4.63
N SER A 402 12.30 22.73 5.73
CA SER A 402 13.37 22.05 6.49
C SER A 402 14.11 21.00 5.65
N LEU A 403 13.39 20.20 4.84
CA LEU A 403 13.99 19.25 3.90
C LEU A 403 14.88 19.97 2.88
N ILE A 404 14.39 21.07 2.27
CA ILE A 404 15.12 21.82 1.25
C ILE A 404 16.43 22.39 1.83
N GLU A 405 16.37 23.03 3.00
CA GLU A 405 17.57 23.56 3.68
C GLU A 405 18.53 22.42 4.08
N GLY A 406 17.98 21.28 4.52
CA GLY A 406 18.77 20.09 4.83
C GLY A 406 19.52 19.55 3.61
N VAL A 407 18.86 19.45 2.44
CA VAL A 407 19.48 19.00 1.18
C VAL A 407 20.57 19.98 0.72
N LYS A 408 20.31 21.28 0.75
CA LYS A 408 21.32 22.30 0.41
C LYS A 408 22.55 22.22 1.34
N LYS A 409 22.32 21.97 2.64
CA LYS A 409 23.41 21.80 3.61
C LYS A 409 24.20 20.52 3.32
N ALA A 410 23.53 19.41 3.04
CA ALA A 410 24.17 18.15 2.68
C ALA A 410 25.03 18.32 1.42
N GLN A 411 24.50 18.99 0.39
CA GLN A 411 25.24 19.31 -0.83
C GLN A 411 26.54 20.06 -0.53
N LYS A 412 26.49 21.13 0.30
CA LYS A 412 27.69 21.90 0.68
C LYS A 412 28.71 21.11 1.51
N MET A 413 28.24 20.14 2.32
CA MET A 413 29.14 19.35 3.17
C MET A 413 29.84 18.23 2.41
N LEU A 414 29.28 17.77 1.31
CA LEU A 414 29.77 16.65 0.50
C LEU A 414 30.53 17.12 -0.75
N MET A 415 30.51 18.43 -1.09
CA MET A 415 31.41 19.06 -2.07
C MET A 415 32.83 19.19 -1.52
#